data_d8a2ec6cb6ba98e964bd480a529d29d0
#
_entry.id   d8a2ec6cb6ba98e964bd480a529d29d0
#
_cell.length_a   1.000
_cell.length_b   1.000
_cell.length_c   1.000
_cell.angle_alpha   90.00
_cell.angle_beta   90.00
_cell.angle_gamma   90.00
#
_symmetry.space_group_name_H-M   'P 1'
#
loop_
_entity.id
_entity.type
_entity.pdbx_description
1 polymer ?
#
loop_
_entity_poly.entity_id
_entity_poly.type
_entity_poly.pdbx_seq_one_letter_code
_entity_poly.pdbx_strand_id
1 'polypeptide(L)' 'DTVLENADEVERVTQLIEQLPENQKRVLKLRGFGDCSMEEIEEITGFSAVNVRTLLSRARKIIKEQYIKLNVYER' A
#
# COMPACT_ATOMS: atom_id res chain seq x y z
N ASP A 1 -11.21 21.11 8.84
CA ASP A 1 -11.39 21.38 7.45
C ASP A 1 -10.95 20.29 6.52
N THR A 2 -11.42 20.38 5.29
CA THR A 2 -11.22 19.32 4.30
C THR A 2 -9.74 19.00 4.05
N VAL A 3 -8.91 20.03 4.01
CA VAL A 3 -7.47 19.84 3.76
C VAL A 3 -6.81 19.08 4.90
N LEU A 4 -7.16 19.40 6.14
CA LEU A 4 -6.60 18.71 7.30
C LEU A 4 -7.09 17.25 7.36
N GLU A 5 -8.35 17.02 7.03
CA GLU A 5 -8.90 15.66 7.00
C GLU A 5 -8.19 14.80 5.95
N ASN A 6 -7.94 15.35 4.77
CA ASN A 6 -7.22 14.66 3.71
C ASN A 6 -5.78 14.35 4.11
N ALA A 7 -5.11 15.30 4.78
CA ALA A 7 -3.76 15.09 5.26
C ALA A 7 -3.69 13.97 6.29
N ASP A 8 -4.67 13.92 7.22
CA ASP A 8 -4.75 12.88 8.22
C ASP A 8 -4.93 11.50 7.58
N GLU A 9 -5.80 11.40 6.59
CA GLU A 9 -6.04 10.13 5.90
C GLU A 9 -4.80 9.65 5.16
N VAL A 10 -4.11 10.55 4.47
CA VAL A 10 -2.88 10.21 3.77
C VAL A 10 -1.83 9.74 4.76
N GLU A 11 -1.69 10.42 5.88
CA GLU A 11 -0.73 10.05 6.92
C GLU A 11 -1.04 8.67 7.49
N ARG A 12 -2.31 8.38 7.78
CA ARG A 12 -2.71 7.06 8.30
C ARG A 12 -2.41 5.94 7.32
N VAL A 13 -2.76 6.13 6.06
CA VAL A 13 -2.48 5.14 5.03
C VAL A 13 -0.96 4.95 4.89
N THR A 14 -0.20 6.03 4.91
CA THR A 14 1.26 5.96 4.82
C THR A 14 1.84 5.15 5.98
N GLN A 15 1.35 5.38 7.20
CA GLN A 15 1.79 4.62 8.36
C GLN A 15 1.46 3.13 8.22
N LEU A 16 0.28 2.80 7.72
CA LEU A 16 -0.09 1.41 7.49
C LEU A 16 0.83 0.74 6.47
N ILE A 17 1.18 1.46 5.41
CA ILE A 17 2.09 0.96 4.39
C ILE A 17 3.47 0.68 5.00
N GLU A 18 3.96 1.55 5.87
CA GLU A 18 5.26 1.38 6.50
C GLU A 18 5.31 0.14 7.39
N GLN A 19 4.18 -0.33 7.87
CA GLN A 19 4.09 -1.51 8.73
C GLN A 19 4.00 -2.81 7.95
N LEU A 20 3.88 -2.75 6.63
CA LEU A 20 3.80 -3.95 5.80
C LEU A 20 5.13 -4.70 5.76
N PRO A 21 5.11 -6.03 5.52
CA PRO A 21 6.33 -6.76 5.21
C PRO A 21 7.10 -6.10 4.07
N GLU A 22 8.42 -6.17 4.11
CA GLU A 22 9.29 -5.40 3.24
C GLU A 22 8.96 -5.54 1.74
N ASN A 23 8.75 -6.77 1.27
CA ASN A 23 8.47 -6.99 -0.14
C ASN A 23 7.10 -6.45 -0.56
N GLN A 24 6.10 -6.59 0.31
CA GLN A 24 4.78 -6.03 0.05
C GLN A 24 4.81 -4.51 0.01
N LYS A 25 5.51 -3.92 0.97
CA LYS A 25 5.68 -2.47 1.04
C LYS A 25 6.36 -1.95 -0.23
N ARG A 26 7.42 -2.63 -0.66
CA ARG A 26 8.19 -2.22 -1.83
C ARG A 26 7.37 -2.19 -3.11
N VAL A 27 6.65 -3.28 -3.39
CA VAL A 27 5.83 -3.33 -4.61
C VAL A 27 4.65 -2.36 -4.54
N LEU A 28 4.05 -2.20 -3.37
CA LEU A 28 2.94 -1.27 -3.21
C LEU A 28 3.38 0.17 -3.43
N LYS A 29 4.54 0.55 -2.90
CA LYS A 29 5.08 1.90 -3.11
C LYS A 29 5.41 2.15 -4.57
N LEU A 30 6.01 1.19 -5.25
CA LEU A 30 6.34 1.33 -6.66
C LEU A 30 5.07 1.49 -7.51
N ARG A 31 4.04 0.72 -7.21
CA ARG A 31 2.79 0.79 -7.98
C ARG A 31 1.98 2.04 -7.66
N GLY A 32 1.87 2.39 -6.37
CA GLY A 32 1.02 3.48 -5.92
C GLY A 32 1.66 4.85 -6.02
N PHE A 33 2.86 5.00 -5.47
CA PHE A 33 3.55 6.29 -5.44
C PHE A 33 4.47 6.50 -6.63
N GLY A 34 5.12 5.42 -7.09
CA GLY A 34 6.03 5.49 -8.22
C GLY A 34 5.34 5.41 -9.57
N ASP A 35 4.05 5.09 -9.57
CA ASP A 35 3.26 4.94 -10.80
C ASP A 35 3.91 3.99 -11.81
N CYS A 36 4.58 2.96 -11.31
CA CYS A 36 5.24 1.97 -12.14
C CYS A 36 4.24 0.97 -12.69
N SER A 37 4.48 0.52 -13.93
CA SER A 37 3.72 -0.58 -14.49
C SER A 37 4.14 -1.89 -13.85
N MET A 38 3.35 -2.94 -14.05
CA MET A 38 3.70 -4.26 -13.53
C MET A 38 5.05 -4.73 -14.09
N GLU A 39 5.30 -4.46 -15.37
CA GLU A 39 6.56 -4.84 -16.00
C GLU A 39 7.76 -4.10 -15.40
N GLU A 40 7.57 -2.81 -15.13
CA GLU A 40 8.61 -2.01 -14.48
C GLU A 40 8.92 -2.53 -13.07
N ILE A 41 7.90 -2.91 -12.33
CA ILE A 41 8.10 -3.47 -10.99
C ILE A 41 8.88 -4.79 -11.06
N GLU A 42 8.58 -5.65 -12.04
CA GLU A 42 9.33 -6.88 -12.24
C GLU A 42 10.80 -6.60 -12.52
N GLU A 43 11.09 -5.62 -13.35
CA GLU A 43 12.45 -5.24 -13.66
C GLU A 43 13.20 -4.67 -12.45
N ILE A 44 12.55 -3.80 -11.70
CA ILE A 44 13.17 -3.15 -10.55
C ILE A 44 13.42 -4.14 -9.42
N THR A 45 12.46 -5.02 -9.15
CA THR A 45 12.54 -5.92 -8.01
C THR A 45 13.14 -7.28 -8.32
N GLY A 46 13.09 -7.70 -9.59
CA GLY A 46 13.48 -9.05 -9.97
C GLY A 46 12.43 -10.10 -9.64
N PHE A 47 11.27 -9.70 -9.16
CA PHE A 47 10.18 -10.63 -8.85
C PHE A 47 9.42 -11.01 -10.12
N SER A 48 8.85 -12.22 -10.13
CA SER A 48 8.00 -12.66 -11.24
C SER A 48 6.67 -11.89 -11.22
N ALA A 49 5.98 -11.89 -12.37
CA ALA A 49 4.67 -11.25 -12.48
C ALA A 49 3.69 -11.80 -11.45
N VAL A 50 3.67 -13.13 -11.28
CA VAL A 50 2.79 -13.78 -10.31
C VAL A 50 3.13 -13.31 -8.90
N ASN A 51 4.41 -13.26 -8.57
CA ASN A 51 4.84 -12.82 -7.23
C ASN A 51 4.45 -11.36 -6.98
N VAL A 52 4.66 -10.47 -7.96
CA VAL A 52 4.26 -9.06 -7.83
C VAL A 52 2.76 -8.94 -7.57
N ARG A 53 1.94 -9.66 -8.34
CA ARG A 53 0.48 -9.64 -8.15
C ARG A 53 0.09 -10.13 -6.76
N THR A 54 0.70 -11.21 -6.32
CA THR A 54 0.41 -11.78 -5.00
C THR A 54 0.77 -10.79 -3.90
N LEU A 55 1.95 -10.16 -4.00
CA LEU A 55 2.39 -9.20 -3.01
C LEU A 55 1.47 -7.98 -2.96
N LEU A 56 1.07 -7.46 -4.13
CA LEU A 56 0.14 -6.34 -4.20
C LEU A 56 -1.22 -6.68 -3.60
N SER A 57 -1.73 -7.86 -3.94
CA SER A 57 -3.02 -8.32 -3.43
C SER A 57 -3.00 -8.42 -1.90
N ARG A 58 -1.96 -9.04 -1.35
CA ARG A 58 -1.81 -9.19 0.09
C ARG A 58 -1.64 -7.84 0.79
N ALA A 59 -0.83 -6.95 0.21
CA ALA A 59 -0.63 -5.62 0.76
C ALA A 59 -1.94 -4.84 0.83
N ARG A 60 -2.70 -4.84 -0.26
CA ARG A 60 -3.98 -4.14 -0.32
C ARG A 60 -4.99 -4.70 0.68
N LYS A 61 -5.00 -6.01 0.85
CA LYS A 61 -5.88 -6.65 1.82
C LYS A 61 -5.56 -6.20 3.24
N ILE A 62 -4.29 -6.22 3.60
CA ILE A 62 -3.85 -5.78 4.94
C ILE A 62 -4.24 -4.33 5.18
N ILE A 63 -3.94 -3.45 4.23
CA ILE A 63 -4.25 -2.03 4.34
C ILE A 63 -5.75 -1.82 4.51
N LYS A 64 -6.55 -2.50 3.68
CA LYS A 64 -8.00 -2.38 3.75
C LYS A 64 -8.54 -2.83 5.11
N GLU A 65 -8.08 -3.96 5.61
CA GLU A 65 -8.53 -4.48 6.90
C GLU A 65 -8.16 -3.54 8.04
N GLN A 66 -6.94 -3.04 8.04
CA GLN A 66 -6.49 -2.12 9.08
C GLN A 66 -7.22 -0.77 9.00
N TYR A 67 -7.45 -0.29 7.80
CA TYR A 67 -8.17 0.98 7.60
C TYR A 67 -9.61 0.88 8.11
N ILE A 68 -10.26 -0.24 7.84
CA ILE A 68 -11.62 -0.48 8.32
C ILE A 68 -11.66 -0.50 9.85
N LYS A 69 -10.69 -1.15 10.49
CA LYS A 69 -10.60 -1.19 11.95
C LYS A 69 -10.46 0.21 12.54
N LEU A 70 -9.60 1.03 11.96
CA LEU A 70 -9.40 2.40 12.43
C LEU A 70 -10.70 3.21 12.34
N ASN A 71 -11.41 3.07 11.22
CA ASN A 71 -12.66 3.79 11.02
C ASN A 71 -13.73 3.36 12.02
N VAL A 72 -13.80 2.08 12.34
CA VAL A 72 -14.77 1.58 13.33
C VAL A 72 -14.48 2.17 14.71
N TYR A 73 -13.23 2.23 15.09
CA TYR A 73 -12.84 2.78 16.40
C TYR A 73 -13.09 4.28 16.51
N GLU A 74 -13.01 4.99 15.39
CA GLU A 74 -13.19 6.45 15.40
C GLU A 74 -14.65 6.88 15.44
N ARG A 75 -15.56 5.97 15.19
CA ARG A 75 -16.98 6.24 15.32
C ARG A 75 -17.41 6.04 16.75
#